data_2bb258f8fa631b98bc48fda9a93f9edc
#
_entry.id   2bb258f8fa631b98bc48fda9a93f9edc
#
_cell.length_a   1.000
_cell.length_b   1.000
_cell.length_c   1.000
_cell.angle_alpha   90.00
_cell.angle_beta   90.00
_cell.angle_gamma   90.00
#
_symmetry.space_group_name_H-M   'P 1'
#
loop_
_entity.id
_entity.type
_entity.pdbx_description
1 polymer ?
#
loop_
_entity_poly.entity_id
_entity_poly.type
_entity_poly.pdbx_seq_one_letter_code
_entity_poly.pdbx_strand_id
1 'polypeptide(L)'
;TLEEPPAHVIFILATTEYEKVPATISSRTQRFYFRKLALDEIIKKLDIIVKSEKFKISDDALELIASLSDGSLRDAESLLDQITSLDQDVELKDVERIAGKIGYKKTATLAEYLLKGELENTLNYLNEIDQGGYNLVQLNKDLIHYLRRAITLHTNPKIKELYQKELTKDEISKLENHAGLINLQKHINLIKSLIRAYSEMRYSPFAIVPLEIAIIENLKK
;
A
#
# COMPACT_ATOMS: atom_id res chain seq x y z
N THR A 1 12.66 30.62 27.24
CA THR A 1 11.93 29.39 27.57
C THR A 1 10.60 29.34 26.79
N LEU A 2 9.92 28.18 26.78
CA LEU A 2 8.59 28.05 26.15
C LEU A 2 7.50 28.85 26.88
N GLU A 3 7.72 29.25 28.14
CA GLU A 3 6.77 30.02 28.94
C GLU A 3 6.84 31.52 28.63
N GLU A 4 8.03 32.00 28.35
CA GLU A 4 8.30 33.40 28.02
C GLU A 4 9.30 33.45 26.86
N PRO A 5 8.82 33.19 25.62
CA PRO A 5 9.70 33.28 24.46
C PRO A 5 10.03 34.73 24.14
N PRO A 6 11.26 35.04 23.71
CA PRO A 6 11.57 36.35 23.17
C PRO A 6 10.62 36.72 22.03
N ALA A 7 10.26 37.99 21.88
CA ALA A 7 9.26 38.47 20.93
C ALA A 7 9.54 38.10 19.45
N HIS A 8 10.78 37.75 19.13
CA HIS A 8 11.23 37.38 17.78
C HIS A 8 11.44 35.87 17.58
N VAL A 9 11.08 35.04 18.59
CA VAL A 9 11.27 33.57 18.53
C VAL A 9 9.91 32.86 18.40
N ILE A 10 9.81 31.97 17.44
CA ILE A 10 8.68 31.08 17.28
C ILE A 10 9.18 29.63 17.37
N PHE A 11 8.54 28.85 18.24
CA PHE A 11 8.82 27.41 18.35
C PHE A 11 7.84 26.60 17.50
N ILE A 12 8.37 25.81 16.58
CA ILE A 12 7.59 24.84 15.78
C ILE A 12 8.03 23.45 16.18
N LEU A 13 7.11 22.67 16.75
CA LEU A 13 7.34 21.30 17.18
C LEU A 13 6.55 20.37 16.28
N ALA A 14 7.22 19.40 15.65
CA ALA A 14 6.60 18.41 14.79
C ALA A 14 6.83 17.01 15.35
N THR A 15 5.78 16.23 15.49
CA THR A 15 5.86 14.83 15.95
C THR A 15 4.73 14.00 15.35
N THR A 16 5.02 12.73 15.11
CA THR A 16 4.01 11.70 14.78
C THR A 16 3.42 11.05 16.03
N GLU A 17 4.03 11.28 17.22
CA GLU A 17 3.66 10.66 18.49
C GLU A 17 3.20 11.74 19.49
N TYR A 18 2.06 12.33 19.21
CA TYR A 18 1.52 13.41 20.06
C TYR A 18 1.35 12.98 21.53
N GLU A 19 0.98 11.72 21.77
CA GLU A 19 0.74 11.19 23.13
C GLU A 19 2.01 11.18 24.00
N LYS A 20 3.19 11.22 23.39
CA LYS A 20 4.48 11.32 24.10
C LYS A 20 4.89 12.76 24.41
N VAL A 21 4.15 13.76 23.91
CA VAL A 21 4.44 15.18 24.19
C VAL A 21 4.02 15.50 25.62
N PRO A 22 4.94 16.01 26.46
CA PRO A 22 4.63 16.41 27.84
C PRO A 22 3.50 17.43 27.92
N ALA A 23 2.66 17.30 28.96
CA ALA A 23 1.54 18.23 29.18
C ALA A 23 1.99 19.69 29.32
N THR A 24 3.18 19.94 29.84
CA THR A 24 3.80 21.25 29.95
C THR A 24 4.05 21.92 28.59
N ILE A 25 4.31 21.17 27.55
CA ILE A 25 4.49 21.64 26.16
C ILE A 25 3.13 21.77 25.49
N SER A 26 2.31 20.72 25.58
CA SER A 26 1.03 20.68 24.88
C SER A 26 0.02 21.72 25.36
N SER A 27 0.12 22.18 26.61
CA SER A 27 -0.72 23.27 27.18
C SER A 27 -0.32 24.67 26.73
N ARG A 28 0.89 24.84 26.18
CA ARG A 28 1.47 26.15 25.77
C ARG A 28 1.64 26.26 24.25
N THR A 29 1.15 25.29 23.49
CA THR A 29 1.30 25.26 22.03
C THR A 29 -0.05 25.15 21.35
N GLN A 30 -0.18 25.80 20.19
CA GLN A 30 -1.31 25.62 19.32
C GLN A 30 -1.10 24.35 18.50
N ARG A 31 -2.16 23.53 18.33
CA ARG A 31 -2.09 22.23 17.67
C ARG A 31 -2.62 22.31 16.26
N PHE A 32 -1.87 21.73 15.34
CA PHE A 32 -2.28 21.56 13.94
C PHE A 32 -2.17 20.07 13.59
N TYR A 33 -3.26 19.49 13.12
CA TYR A 33 -3.30 18.09 12.67
C TYR A 33 -3.17 18.03 11.16
N PHE A 34 -2.13 17.35 10.70
CA PHE A 34 -1.95 17.04 9.29
C PHE A 34 -2.50 15.64 9.00
N ARG A 35 -3.42 15.55 8.04
CA ARG A 35 -4.00 14.30 7.57
C ARG A 35 -3.23 13.78 6.38
N LYS A 36 -3.34 12.48 6.11
CA LYS A 36 -2.94 11.91 4.83
C LYS A 36 -3.77 12.55 3.71
N LEU A 37 -3.12 12.78 2.58
CA LEU A 37 -3.80 13.26 1.38
C LEU A 37 -4.60 12.12 0.73
N ALA A 38 -5.69 12.49 0.06
CA ALA A 38 -6.44 11.56 -0.77
C ALA A 38 -5.66 11.25 -2.06
N LEU A 39 -5.92 10.08 -2.65
CA LEU A 39 -5.24 9.62 -3.86
C LEU A 39 -5.34 10.65 -4.99
N ASP A 40 -6.53 11.19 -5.22
CA ASP A 40 -6.79 12.18 -6.26
C ASP A 40 -6.08 13.53 -6.02
N GLU A 41 -5.87 13.91 -4.76
CA GLU A 41 -5.11 15.11 -4.40
C GLU A 41 -3.62 14.95 -4.79
N ILE A 42 -3.07 13.76 -4.55
CA ILE A 42 -1.68 13.43 -4.91
C ILE A 42 -1.52 13.35 -6.42
N ILE A 43 -2.40 12.63 -7.13
CA ILE A 43 -2.36 12.52 -8.60
C ILE A 43 -2.38 13.90 -9.24
N LYS A 44 -3.29 14.79 -8.83
CA LYS A 44 -3.36 16.17 -9.33
C LYS A 44 -2.05 16.94 -9.14
N LYS A 45 -1.40 16.77 -7.99
CA LYS A 45 -0.13 17.44 -7.71
C LYS A 45 1.00 16.88 -8.56
N LEU A 46 1.08 15.55 -8.70
CA LEU A 46 2.07 14.90 -9.56
C LEU A 46 1.90 15.30 -11.03
N ASP A 47 0.66 15.39 -11.52
CA ASP A 47 0.35 15.83 -12.90
C ASP A 47 0.84 17.25 -13.17
N ILE A 48 0.69 18.17 -12.20
CA ILE A 48 1.24 19.53 -12.29
C ILE A 48 2.78 19.49 -12.42
N ILE A 49 3.46 18.66 -11.63
CA ILE A 49 4.92 18.54 -11.67
C ILE A 49 5.36 17.96 -13.02
N VAL A 50 4.75 16.86 -13.45
CA VAL A 50 5.04 16.19 -14.73
C VAL A 50 4.91 17.15 -15.91
N LYS A 51 3.85 17.96 -15.93
CA LYS A 51 3.63 18.97 -16.98
C LYS A 51 4.64 20.11 -16.94
N SER A 52 5.02 20.57 -15.74
CA SER A 52 5.98 21.65 -15.57
C SER A 52 7.40 21.24 -15.98
N GLU A 53 7.80 20.02 -15.62
CA GLU A 53 9.12 19.45 -15.92
C GLU A 53 9.17 18.76 -17.30
N LYS A 54 8.02 18.66 -17.99
CA LYS A 54 7.87 18.03 -19.32
C LYS A 54 8.24 16.54 -19.35
N PHE A 55 8.02 15.85 -18.26
CA PHE A 55 8.18 14.39 -18.24
C PHE A 55 7.08 13.70 -19.03
N LYS A 56 7.40 12.53 -19.59
CA LYS A 56 6.44 11.66 -20.27
C LYS A 56 6.17 10.46 -19.38
N ILE A 57 5.02 10.49 -18.72
CA ILE A 57 4.60 9.44 -17.77
C ILE A 57 3.15 9.07 -18.11
N SER A 58 2.87 7.76 -18.14
CA SER A 58 1.49 7.28 -18.36
C SER A 58 0.60 7.55 -17.13
N ASP A 59 -0.70 7.74 -17.36
CA ASP A 59 -1.65 7.98 -16.28
C ASP A 59 -1.67 6.84 -15.26
N ASP A 60 -1.61 5.58 -15.71
CA ASP A 60 -1.51 4.40 -14.84
C ASP A 60 -0.25 4.42 -13.95
N ALA A 61 0.86 4.92 -14.48
CA ALA A 61 2.10 5.06 -13.74
C ALA A 61 1.99 6.14 -12.66
N LEU A 62 1.35 7.28 -12.95
CA LEU A 62 1.07 8.34 -11.97
C LEU A 62 0.13 7.85 -10.86
N GLU A 63 -0.92 7.12 -11.23
CA GLU A 63 -1.83 6.51 -10.25
C GLU A 63 -1.09 5.54 -9.33
N LEU A 64 -0.19 4.71 -9.88
CA LEU A 64 0.62 3.79 -9.10
C LEU A 64 1.55 4.54 -8.15
N ILE A 65 2.29 5.57 -8.61
CA ILE A 65 3.15 6.40 -7.74
C ILE A 65 2.34 6.99 -6.58
N ALA A 66 1.18 7.56 -6.87
CA ALA A 66 0.30 8.14 -5.86
C ALA A 66 -0.20 7.10 -4.85
N SER A 67 -0.58 5.91 -5.32
CA SER A 67 -1.04 4.82 -4.44
C SER A 67 0.06 4.28 -3.53
N LEU A 68 1.30 4.22 -4.04
CA LEU A 68 2.47 3.74 -3.31
C LEU A 68 2.92 4.70 -2.21
N SER A 69 2.56 5.97 -2.30
CA SER A 69 2.94 7.02 -1.34
C SER A 69 2.14 7.01 -0.03
N ASP A 70 1.10 6.19 0.07
CA ASP A 70 0.24 6.03 1.27
C ASP A 70 -0.24 7.36 1.87
N GLY A 71 -0.60 8.32 1.02
CA GLY A 71 -1.09 9.63 1.42
C GLY A 71 -0.01 10.66 1.76
N SER A 72 1.27 10.34 1.53
CA SER A 72 2.43 11.22 1.72
C SER A 72 2.85 11.85 0.39
N LEU A 73 2.65 13.16 0.24
CA LEU A 73 3.10 13.87 -0.96
C LEU A 73 4.62 13.84 -1.12
N ARG A 74 5.37 13.93 -0.02
CA ARG A 74 6.84 13.85 -0.04
C ARG A 74 7.32 12.52 -0.62
N ASP A 75 6.70 11.41 -0.24
CA ASP A 75 7.10 10.09 -0.71
C ASP A 75 6.72 9.92 -2.20
N ALA A 76 5.58 10.49 -2.61
CA ALA A 76 5.16 10.53 -4.01
C ALA A 76 6.14 11.32 -4.88
N GLU A 77 6.53 12.52 -4.45
CA GLU A 77 7.50 13.36 -5.16
C GLU A 77 8.88 12.69 -5.21
N SER A 78 9.33 12.08 -4.11
CA SER A 78 10.62 11.37 -4.07
C SER A 78 10.64 10.16 -5.00
N LEU A 79 9.53 9.41 -5.08
CA LEU A 79 9.40 8.28 -5.99
C LEU A 79 9.34 8.75 -7.44
N LEU A 80 8.61 9.84 -7.73
CA LEU A 80 8.57 10.45 -9.06
C LEU A 80 9.96 10.87 -9.52
N ASP A 81 10.73 11.56 -8.68
CA ASP A 81 12.08 12.02 -8.97
C ASP A 81 13.02 10.84 -9.26
N GLN A 82 12.94 9.77 -8.45
CA GLN A 82 13.71 8.55 -8.66
C GLN A 82 13.40 7.89 -10.01
N ILE A 83 12.12 7.86 -10.41
CA ILE A 83 11.68 7.23 -11.65
C ILE A 83 12.08 8.07 -12.86
N THR A 84 11.90 9.40 -12.80
CA THR A 84 12.23 10.30 -13.89
C THR A 84 13.72 10.47 -14.13
N SER A 85 14.57 10.15 -13.13
CA SER A 85 16.02 10.14 -13.30
C SER A 85 16.54 9.12 -14.32
N LEU A 86 15.71 8.22 -14.82
CA LEU A 86 16.06 7.24 -15.86
C LEU A 86 16.09 7.83 -17.29
N ASP A 87 15.68 9.07 -17.46
CA ASP A 87 15.72 9.84 -18.73
C ASP A 87 15.03 9.14 -19.92
N GLN A 88 13.89 8.48 -19.66
CA GLN A 88 13.07 7.77 -20.65
C GLN A 88 11.58 7.96 -20.39
N ASP A 89 10.75 7.61 -21.39
CA ASP A 89 9.29 7.58 -21.24
C ASP A 89 8.92 6.55 -20.17
N VAL A 90 8.21 6.97 -19.12
CA VAL A 90 7.89 6.15 -17.95
C VAL A 90 6.55 5.44 -18.14
N GLU A 91 6.59 4.12 -18.13
CA GLU A 91 5.39 3.27 -18.12
C GLU A 91 5.17 2.63 -16.75
N LEU A 92 3.98 2.05 -16.56
CA LEU A 92 3.60 1.35 -15.33
C LEU A 92 4.65 0.33 -14.86
N LYS A 93 5.21 -0.46 -15.80
CA LYS A 93 6.24 -1.46 -15.53
C LYS A 93 7.52 -0.90 -14.90
N ASP A 94 7.87 0.36 -15.26
CA ASP A 94 9.08 1.00 -14.74
C ASP A 94 8.87 1.44 -13.29
N VAL A 95 7.68 1.94 -12.97
CA VAL A 95 7.29 2.26 -11.59
C VAL A 95 7.29 1.00 -10.73
N GLU A 96 6.67 -0.09 -11.20
CA GLU A 96 6.66 -1.38 -10.50
C GLU A 96 8.08 -1.87 -10.19
N ARG A 97 8.99 -1.79 -11.16
CA ARG A 97 10.38 -2.23 -11.02
C ARG A 97 11.16 -1.40 -10.01
N ILE A 98 11.07 -0.06 -10.09
CA ILE A 98 11.85 0.86 -9.25
C ILE A 98 11.33 0.89 -7.83
N ALA A 99 10.02 0.94 -7.67
CA ALA A 99 9.41 0.95 -6.35
C ALA A 99 9.63 -0.36 -5.59
N GLY A 100 10.05 -1.43 -6.28
CA GLY A 100 10.15 -2.78 -5.71
C GLY A 100 8.83 -3.27 -5.11
N LYS A 101 7.75 -2.55 -5.40
CA LYS A 101 6.42 -2.82 -4.91
C LYS A 101 5.60 -3.45 -6.04
N ILE A 102 4.90 -4.48 -5.67
CA ILE A 102 3.98 -5.16 -6.58
C ILE A 102 2.74 -4.29 -6.70
N GLY A 103 2.38 -3.90 -7.93
CA GLY A 103 1.20 -3.10 -8.17
C GLY A 103 -0.08 -3.79 -7.70
N TYR A 104 -1.10 -3.00 -7.38
CA TYR A 104 -2.43 -3.48 -6.96
C TYR A 104 -2.95 -4.62 -7.84
N LYS A 105 -2.74 -4.53 -9.16
CA LYS A 105 -3.19 -5.52 -10.14
C LYS A 105 -2.61 -6.92 -9.87
N LYS A 106 -1.30 -7.01 -9.59
CA LYS A 106 -0.65 -8.30 -9.29
C LYS A 106 -1.11 -8.87 -7.95
N THR A 107 -1.22 -8.02 -6.92
CA THR A 107 -1.78 -8.42 -5.62
C THR A 107 -3.22 -8.91 -5.75
N ALA A 108 -4.06 -8.21 -6.54
CA ALA A 108 -5.44 -8.61 -6.79
C ALA A 108 -5.53 -9.94 -7.53
N THR A 109 -4.68 -10.18 -8.54
CA THR A 109 -4.63 -11.46 -9.27
C THR A 109 -4.23 -12.62 -8.34
N LEU A 110 -3.21 -12.43 -7.50
CA LEU A 110 -2.82 -13.44 -6.51
C LEU A 110 -3.96 -13.71 -5.51
N ALA A 111 -4.62 -12.65 -5.05
CA ALA A 111 -5.78 -12.76 -4.16
C ALA A 111 -6.93 -13.53 -4.83
N GLU A 112 -7.18 -13.33 -6.12
CA GLU A 112 -8.20 -14.04 -6.87
C GLU A 112 -7.96 -15.56 -6.87
N TYR A 113 -6.75 -16.00 -7.19
CA TYR A 113 -6.39 -17.42 -7.14
C TYR A 113 -6.56 -18.02 -5.73
N LEU A 114 -6.15 -17.28 -4.71
CA LEU A 114 -6.32 -17.69 -3.30
C LEU A 114 -7.80 -17.84 -2.91
N LEU A 115 -8.63 -16.86 -3.28
CA LEU A 115 -10.06 -16.86 -2.98
C LEU A 115 -10.82 -17.97 -3.70
N LYS A 116 -10.42 -18.30 -4.92
CA LYS A 116 -10.96 -19.44 -5.69
C LYS A 116 -10.42 -20.78 -5.21
N GLY A 117 -9.35 -20.82 -4.42
CA GLY A 117 -8.72 -22.05 -3.95
C GLY A 117 -7.89 -22.77 -5.01
N GLU A 118 -7.38 -22.04 -5.99
CA GLU A 118 -6.58 -22.53 -7.12
C GLU A 118 -5.10 -22.64 -6.69
N LEU A 119 -4.74 -23.71 -5.98
CA LEU A 119 -3.39 -23.89 -5.41
C LEU A 119 -2.29 -23.82 -6.47
N GLU A 120 -2.44 -24.57 -7.57
CA GLU A 120 -1.44 -24.64 -8.64
C GLU A 120 -1.19 -23.24 -9.26
N ASN A 121 -2.27 -22.54 -9.64
CA ASN A 121 -2.17 -21.21 -10.21
C ASN A 121 -1.56 -20.20 -9.22
N THR A 122 -1.89 -20.33 -7.93
CA THR A 122 -1.34 -19.48 -6.87
C THR A 122 0.18 -19.66 -6.76
N LEU A 123 0.67 -20.90 -6.71
CA LEU A 123 2.11 -21.18 -6.56
C LEU A 123 2.89 -20.80 -7.82
N ASN A 124 2.36 -21.09 -9.00
CA ASN A 124 2.99 -20.70 -10.26
C ASN A 124 3.13 -19.19 -10.36
N TYR A 125 2.05 -18.46 -10.06
CA TYR A 125 2.08 -16.99 -10.10
C TYR A 125 3.00 -16.38 -9.03
N LEU A 126 3.08 -16.99 -7.85
CA LEU A 126 4.03 -16.57 -6.81
C LEU A 126 5.48 -16.73 -7.27
N ASN A 127 5.80 -17.85 -7.93
CA ASN A 127 7.12 -18.09 -8.52
C ASN A 127 7.46 -17.08 -9.63
N GLU A 128 6.52 -16.73 -10.49
CA GLU A 128 6.71 -15.68 -11.52
C GLU A 128 7.08 -14.34 -10.87
N ILE A 129 6.40 -13.99 -9.77
CA ILE A 129 6.67 -12.76 -9.02
C ILE A 129 8.08 -12.81 -8.40
N ASP A 130 8.46 -13.94 -7.80
CA ASP A 130 9.78 -14.12 -7.17
C ASP A 130 10.91 -14.03 -8.22
N GLN A 131 10.78 -14.74 -9.34
CA GLN A 131 11.73 -14.67 -10.46
C GLN A 131 11.81 -13.28 -11.09
N GLY A 132 10.72 -12.52 -11.04
CA GLY A 132 10.68 -11.11 -11.45
C GLY A 132 11.43 -10.15 -10.50
N GLY A 133 12.00 -10.66 -9.40
CA GLY A 133 12.79 -9.86 -8.44
C GLY A 133 11.96 -8.94 -7.54
N TYR A 134 10.65 -9.21 -7.41
CA TYR A 134 9.77 -8.40 -6.56
C TYR A 134 9.94 -8.74 -5.07
N ASN A 135 9.71 -7.73 -4.22
CA ASN A 135 9.80 -7.90 -2.77
C ASN A 135 8.62 -8.72 -2.22
N LEU A 136 8.83 -10.00 -1.97
CA LEU A 136 7.80 -10.92 -1.46
C LEU A 136 7.29 -10.56 -0.06
N VAL A 137 8.12 -9.95 0.79
CA VAL A 137 7.69 -9.49 2.12
C VAL A 137 6.67 -8.36 1.98
N GLN A 138 6.92 -7.43 1.06
CA GLN A 138 5.97 -6.36 0.76
C GLN A 138 4.71 -6.91 0.08
N LEU A 139 4.84 -7.87 -0.86
CA LEU A 139 3.70 -8.56 -1.47
C LEU A 139 2.78 -9.17 -0.41
N ASN A 140 3.34 -9.92 0.55
CA ASN A 140 2.55 -10.55 1.58
C ASN A 140 1.81 -9.51 2.46
N LYS A 141 2.48 -8.41 2.81
CA LYS A 141 1.85 -7.29 3.52
C LYS A 141 0.67 -6.71 2.72
N ASP A 142 0.87 -6.44 1.43
CA ASP A 142 -0.16 -5.88 0.55
C ASP A 142 -1.31 -6.86 0.35
N LEU A 143 -1.02 -8.15 0.23
CA LEU A 143 -2.00 -9.23 0.15
C LEU A 143 -2.87 -9.34 1.41
N ILE A 144 -2.28 -9.26 2.59
CA ILE A 144 -3.00 -9.22 3.87
C ILE A 144 -3.96 -8.02 3.89
N HIS A 145 -3.49 -6.83 3.51
CA HIS A 145 -4.32 -5.63 3.44
C HIS A 145 -5.46 -5.77 2.44
N TYR A 146 -5.18 -6.32 1.27
CA TYR A 146 -6.17 -6.56 0.23
C TYR A 146 -7.27 -7.52 0.70
N LEU A 147 -6.91 -8.69 1.21
CA LEU A 147 -7.85 -9.69 1.71
C LEU A 147 -8.67 -9.17 2.89
N ARG A 148 -8.06 -8.38 3.79
CA ARG A 148 -8.77 -7.70 4.87
C ARG A 148 -9.85 -6.76 4.31
N ARG A 149 -9.51 -5.94 3.29
CA ARG A 149 -10.48 -5.06 2.62
C ARG A 149 -11.62 -5.84 1.99
N ALA A 150 -11.32 -6.95 1.32
CA ALA A 150 -12.34 -7.82 0.71
C ALA A 150 -13.29 -8.43 1.76
N ILE A 151 -12.75 -8.94 2.87
CA ILE A 151 -13.56 -9.48 3.99
C ILE A 151 -14.40 -8.38 4.63
N THR A 152 -13.83 -7.19 4.85
CA THR A 152 -14.57 -6.08 5.46
C THR A 152 -15.71 -5.61 4.56
N LEU A 153 -15.47 -5.54 3.24
CA LEU A 153 -16.48 -5.18 2.26
C LEU A 153 -17.61 -6.22 2.18
N HIS A 154 -17.24 -7.52 2.22
CA HIS A 154 -18.21 -8.63 2.28
C HIS A 154 -19.13 -8.53 3.50
N THR A 155 -18.54 -8.19 4.67
CA THR A 155 -19.27 -8.13 5.95
C THR A 155 -20.06 -6.83 6.11
N ASN A 156 -19.52 -5.72 5.62
CA ASN A 156 -20.12 -4.39 5.70
C ASN A 156 -20.01 -3.64 4.36
N PRO A 157 -21.00 -3.79 3.45
CA PRO A 157 -20.97 -3.14 2.14
C PRO A 157 -20.91 -1.61 2.19
N LYS A 158 -21.39 -0.96 3.28
CA LYS A 158 -21.36 0.50 3.42
C LYS A 158 -19.94 1.09 3.46
N ILE A 159 -18.93 0.28 3.79
CA ILE A 159 -17.53 0.73 3.83
C ILE A 159 -16.98 1.07 2.44
N LYS A 160 -17.70 0.71 1.39
CA LYS A 160 -17.34 1.06 0.00
C LYS A 160 -17.12 2.55 -0.19
N GLU A 161 -17.96 3.40 0.42
CA GLU A 161 -17.82 4.86 0.33
C GLU A 161 -16.48 5.38 0.87
N LEU A 162 -15.93 4.70 1.89
CA LEU A 162 -14.61 5.01 2.42
C LEU A 162 -13.51 4.60 1.43
N TYR A 163 -13.63 3.40 0.86
CA TYR A 163 -12.63 2.88 -0.08
C TYR A 163 -12.61 3.67 -1.41
N GLN A 164 -13.70 4.30 -1.81
CA GLN A 164 -13.75 5.19 -2.98
C GLN A 164 -12.84 6.43 -2.88
N LYS A 165 -12.41 6.77 -1.67
CA LYS A 165 -11.46 7.87 -1.44
C LYS A 165 -9.99 7.44 -1.56
N GLU A 166 -9.73 6.12 -1.54
CA GLU A 166 -8.40 5.53 -1.49
C GLU A 166 -8.05 4.68 -2.72
N LEU A 167 -9.06 4.22 -3.45
CA LEU A 167 -8.93 3.29 -4.56
C LEU A 167 -9.56 3.87 -5.83
N THR A 168 -9.01 3.49 -6.97
CA THR A 168 -9.57 3.79 -8.29
C THR A 168 -10.88 3.02 -8.53
N LYS A 169 -11.67 3.41 -9.53
CA LYS A 169 -12.92 2.72 -9.89
C LYS A 169 -12.70 1.26 -10.26
N ASP A 170 -11.64 0.96 -10.99
CA ASP A 170 -11.30 -0.39 -11.42
C ASP A 170 -10.86 -1.27 -10.24
N GLU A 171 -10.09 -0.71 -9.31
CA GLU A 171 -9.67 -1.39 -8.10
C GLU A 171 -10.85 -1.73 -7.20
N ILE A 172 -11.81 -0.80 -7.06
CA ILE A 172 -13.04 -1.04 -6.30
C ILE A 172 -13.88 -2.13 -6.96
N SER A 173 -14.05 -2.10 -8.28
CA SER A 173 -14.81 -3.12 -9.01
C SER A 173 -14.22 -4.51 -8.80
N LYS A 174 -12.88 -4.65 -8.89
CA LYS A 174 -12.20 -5.92 -8.59
C LYS A 174 -12.39 -6.34 -7.14
N LEU A 175 -12.26 -5.40 -6.19
CA LEU A 175 -12.43 -5.69 -4.77
C LEU A 175 -13.86 -6.16 -4.46
N GLU A 176 -14.90 -5.61 -5.12
CA GLU A 176 -16.29 -6.04 -4.99
C GLU A 176 -16.49 -7.47 -5.53
N ASN A 177 -15.93 -7.77 -6.71
CA ASN A 177 -15.99 -9.12 -7.26
C ASN A 177 -15.34 -10.14 -6.32
N HIS A 178 -14.20 -9.80 -5.74
CA HIS A 178 -13.50 -10.67 -4.79
C HIS A 178 -14.22 -10.77 -3.44
N ALA A 179 -14.90 -9.72 -2.98
CA ALA A 179 -15.74 -9.77 -1.80
C ALA A 179 -16.89 -10.79 -1.96
N GLY A 180 -17.40 -10.98 -3.18
CA GLY A 180 -18.38 -12.01 -3.51
C GLY A 180 -17.85 -13.46 -3.39
N LEU A 181 -16.54 -13.67 -3.45
CA LEU A 181 -15.89 -14.98 -3.30
C LEU A 181 -15.54 -15.34 -1.85
N ILE A 182 -15.78 -14.45 -0.89
CA ILE A 182 -15.36 -14.63 0.49
C ILE A 182 -16.15 -15.75 1.18
N ASN A 183 -15.40 -16.73 1.72
CA ASN A 183 -15.85 -17.62 2.79
C ASN A 183 -15.17 -17.18 4.08
N LEU A 184 -15.93 -16.62 5.02
CA LEU A 184 -15.40 -15.97 6.21
C LEU A 184 -14.44 -16.86 7.00
N GLN A 185 -14.89 -18.10 7.35
CA GLN A 185 -14.10 -18.99 8.17
C GLN A 185 -12.77 -19.38 7.51
N LYS A 186 -12.80 -19.73 6.22
CA LYS A 186 -11.64 -20.13 5.44
C LYS A 186 -10.66 -18.97 5.28
N HIS A 187 -11.16 -17.81 4.86
CA HIS A 187 -10.28 -16.69 4.50
C HIS A 187 -9.77 -15.91 5.71
N ILE A 188 -10.47 -15.95 6.86
CA ILE A 188 -9.91 -15.48 8.14
C ILE A 188 -8.71 -16.34 8.55
N ASN A 189 -8.80 -17.66 8.42
CA ASN A 189 -7.68 -18.55 8.72
C ASN A 189 -6.50 -18.31 7.77
N LEU A 190 -6.77 -18.11 6.48
CA LEU A 190 -5.75 -17.74 5.51
C LEU A 190 -5.02 -16.45 5.93
N ILE A 191 -5.75 -15.38 6.28
CA ILE A 191 -5.11 -14.12 6.74
C ILE A 191 -4.24 -14.36 7.98
N LYS A 192 -4.69 -15.16 8.95
CA LYS A 192 -3.89 -15.49 10.14
C LYS A 192 -2.58 -16.19 9.76
N SER A 193 -2.63 -17.15 8.83
CA SER A 193 -1.43 -17.83 8.33
C SER A 193 -0.50 -16.89 7.57
N LEU A 194 -1.04 -15.97 6.74
CA LEU A 194 -0.25 -14.96 6.04
C LEU A 194 0.43 -13.96 7.00
N ILE A 195 -0.25 -13.57 8.10
CA ILE A 195 0.35 -12.71 9.15
C ILE A 195 1.51 -13.44 9.84
N ARG A 196 1.35 -14.75 10.15
CA ARG A 196 2.44 -15.58 10.70
C ARG A 196 3.60 -15.65 9.71
N ALA A 197 3.32 -15.98 8.46
CA ALA A 197 4.31 -16.03 7.40
C ALA A 197 5.05 -14.68 7.23
N TYR A 198 4.35 -13.54 7.32
CA TYR A 198 4.97 -12.21 7.26
C TYR A 198 6.04 -12.02 8.33
N SER A 199 5.77 -12.47 9.55
CA SER A 199 6.75 -12.40 10.65
C SER A 199 7.95 -13.31 10.39
N GLU A 200 7.74 -14.51 9.88
CA GLU A 200 8.78 -15.51 9.59
C GLU A 200 9.65 -15.08 8.38
N MET A 201 9.05 -14.52 7.31
CA MET A 201 9.75 -14.04 6.11
C MET A 201 10.83 -13.01 6.40
N ARG A 202 10.67 -12.19 7.44
CA ARG A 202 11.63 -11.15 7.81
C ARG A 202 12.96 -11.69 8.33
N TYR A 203 12.97 -12.91 8.82
CA TYR A 203 14.14 -13.60 9.39
C TYR A 203 14.56 -14.81 8.59
N SER A 204 13.78 -15.24 7.59
CA SER A 204 14.08 -16.36 6.73
C SER A 204 15.10 -15.98 5.66
N PRO A 205 16.14 -16.79 5.40
CA PRO A 205 17.03 -16.60 4.25
C PRO A 205 16.30 -16.80 2.91
N PHE A 206 15.16 -17.47 2.92
CA PHE A 206 14.31 -17.74 1.75
C PHE A 206 12.91 -17.20 2.01
N ALA A 207 12.66 -15.94 1.67
CA ALA A 207 11.40 -15.26 1.96
C ALA A 207 10.16 -15.94 1.34
N ILE A 208 10.32 -16.65 0.22
CA ILE A 208 9.23 -17.35 -0.46
C ILE A 208 8.67 -18.51 0.37
N VAL A 209 9.53 -19.25 1.10
CA VAL A 209 9.17 -20.51 1.78
C VAL A 209 8.06 -20.35 2.82
N PRO A 210 8.13 -19.41 3.78
CA PRO A 210 7.03 -19.23 4.74
C PRO A 210 5.70 -18.86 4.07
N LEU A 211 5.75 -18.11 2.96
CA LEU A 211 4.57 -17.72 2.22
C LEU A 211 3.93 -18.91 1.48
N GLU A 212 4.73 -19.74 0.82
CA GLU A 212 4.26 -20.97 0.17
C GLU A 212 3.63 -21.94 1.17
N ILE A 213 4.26 -22.13 2.34
CA ILE A 213 3.73 -22.99 3.41
C ILE A 213 2.35 -22.49 3.85
N ALA A 214 2.21 -21.19 4.13
CA ALA A 214 0.94 -20.61 4.53
C ALA A 214 -0.15 -20.79 3.48
N ILE A 215 0.19 -20.71 2.19
CA ILE A 215 -0.73 -20.92 1.07
C ILE A 215 -1.14 -22.41 1.01
N ILE A 216 -0.17 -23.31 1.05
CA ILE A 216 -0.41 -24.77 0.95
C ILE A 216 -1.29 -25.26 2.11
N GLU A 217 -1.01 -24.85 3.35
CA GLU A 217 -1.78 -25.22 4.53
C GLU A 217 -3.27 -24.84 4.44
N ASN A 218 -3.59 -23.73 3.75
CA ASN A 218 -4.96 -23.22 3.66
C ASN A 218 -5.70 -23.65 2.37
N LEU A 219 -4.98 -24.02 1.31
CA LEU A 219 -5.57 -24.38 0.02
C LEU A 219 -5.54 -25.88 -0.25
N LYS A 220 -4.63 -26.64 0.40
CA LYS A 220 -4.60 -28.11 0.28
C LYS A 220 -5.88 -28.67 0.92
N LYS A 221 -6.62 -29.42 0.11
CA LYS A 221 -7.82 -30.15 0.56
C LYS A 221 -7.43 -31.37 1.40
#